data_ec631367010ba7b7a87c32e02ba1e37a
#
_entry.id   ec631367010ba7b7a87c32e02ba1e37a
#
_cell.length_a   1.000
_cell.length_b   1.000
_cell.length_c   1.000
_cell.angle_alpha   90.00
_cell.angle_beta   90.00
_cell.angle_gamma   90.00
#
_symmetry.space_group_name_H-M   'P 1'
#
loop_
_entity.id
_entity.type
_entity.pdbx_description
1 polymer ?
#
loop_
_entity_poly.entity_id
_entity_poly.type
_entity_poly.pdbx_seq_one_letter_code
_entity_poly.pdbx_strand_id
1 'polypeptide(L)'
;MEDNQNCAYDYARCERVWRRVAPQENPYPEARAALTENKQEDGLSLPDAQEDPCCMGTAAIESIEVLRGFVREELAARQTYLDFARCAPTQTARRILRGMAVDEERHAHQLMAAIYLATGETYRPRVCVERTHYDSYCAALRQFYHEEACGGYNYFRAGEETLDYCLEQMFTAMSQEEYRHAQMLMTLLSRALRA
;
A
#
# COMPACT_ATOMS: atom_id res chain seq x y z
N MET A 1 -8.96 37.26 -15.56
CA MET A 1 -7.61 36.83 -15.23
C MET A 1 -7.72 35.33 -14.97
N GLU A 2 -7.39 34.57 -16.01
CA GLU A 2 -7.50 33.13 -15.99
C GLU A 2 -6.22 32.56 -15.32
N ASP A 3 -6.40 31.94 -14.18
CA ASP A 3 -5.32 31.14 -13.54
C ASP A 3 -5.05 29.92 -14.40
N ASN A 4 -4.04 30.06 -15.24
CA ASN A 4 -3.46 28.93 -15.98
C ASN A 4 -2.66 28.06 -15.00
N GLN A 5 -3.35 27.14 -14.32
CA GLN A 5 -2.69 26.06 -13.59
C GLN A 5 -1.98 25.18 -14.61
N ASN A 6 -0.71 25.47 -14.78
CA ASN A 6 0.22 24.71 -15.59
C ASN A 6 0.36 23.34 -14.93
N CYS A 7 -0.47 22.38 -15.35
CA CYS A 7 -0.36 20.99 -14.95
C CYS A 7 0.94 20.48 -15.56
N ALA A 8 2.02 20.53 -14.79
CA ALA A 8 3.30 19.99 -15.21
C ALA A 8 3.11 18.47 -15.41
N TYR A 9 3.10 18.07 -16.67
CA TYR A 9 2.98 16.67 -17.04
C TYR A 9 4.20 15.91 -16.50
N ASP A 10 3.99 14.88 -15.68
CA ASP A 10 5.07 14.07 -15.15
C ASP A 10 5.58 13.08 -16.23
N TYR A 11 6.47 13.60 -17.07
CA TYR A 11 7.09 12.83 -18.16
C TYR A 11 7.88 11.62 -17.65
N ALA A 12 8.46 11.71 -16.47
CA ALA A 12 9.24 10.60 -15.87
C ALA A 12 8.33 9.43 -15.52
N ARG A 13 7.10 9.71 -15.07
CA ARG A 13 6.08 8.68 -14.80
C ARG A 13 5.57 8.05 -16.09
N CYS A 14 5.28 8.86 -17.10
CA CYS A 14 4.84 8.37 -18.41
C CYS A 14 5.92 7.48 -19.06
N GLU A 15 7.19 7.88 -19.01
CA GLU A 15 8.30 7.10 -19.55
C GLU A 15 8.46 5.75 -18.85
N ARG A 16 8.29 5.67 -17.53
CA ARG A 16 8.33 4.40 -16.79
C ARG A 16 7.22 3.46 -17.21
N VAL A 17 6.01 3.96 -17.38
CA VAL A 17 4.88 3.15 -17.87
C VAL A 17 5.18 2.63 -19.27
N TRP A 18 5.67 3.47 -20.17
CA TRP A 18 6.01 3.08 -21.55
C TRP A 18 7.14 2.07 -21.62
N ARG A 19 8.20 2.23 -20.84
CA ARG A 19 9.29 1.24 -20.75
C ARG A 19 8.81 -0.14 -20.32
N ARG A 20 7.77 -0.20 -19.50
CA ARG A 20 7.18 -1.44 -19.00
C ARG A 20 6.23 -2.10 -19.99
N VAL A 21 5.44 -1.29 -20.70
CA VAL A 21 4.36 -1.77 -21.59
C VAL A 21 4.83 -1.96 -23.02
N ALA A 22 5.68 -1.08 -23.52
CA ALA A 22 6.19 -1.10 -24.90
C ALA A 22 7.61 -0.50 -24.97
N PRO A 23 8.64 -1.22 -24.50
CA PRO A 23 10.00 -0.68 -24.36
C PRO A 23 10.64 -0.24 -25.69
N GLN A 24 10.08 -0.65 -26.82
CA GLN A 24 10.56 -0.33 -28.18
C GLN A 24 9.80 0.84 -28.83
N GLU A 25 8.68 1.27 -28.25
CA GLU A 25 7.79 2.26 -28.83
C GLU A 25 7.62 3.47 -27.88
N ASN A 26 8.71 4.17 -27.56
CA ASN A 26 8.60 5.38 -26.74
C ASN A 26 8.01 6.54 -27.58
N PRO A 27 6.75 6.98 -27.32
CA PRO A 27 6.14 8.10 -28.06
C PRO A 27 6.69 9.47 -27.66
N TYR A 28 7.61 9.55 -26.67
CA TYR A 28 8.19 10.79 -26.17
C TYR A 28 9.72 10.84 -26.38
N PRO A 29 10.22 10.80 -27.63
CA PRO A 29 11.65 10.80 -27.90
C PRO A 29 12.35 12.08 -27.38
N GLU A 30 11.64 13.19 -27.26
CA GLU A 30 12.17 14.47 -26.78
C GLU A 30 12.46 14.46 -25.26
N ALA A 31 11.64 13.78 -24.46
CA ALA A 31 11.92 13.62 -23.03
C ALA A 31 13.19 12.79 -22.78
N ARG A 32 13.49 11.85 -23.67
CA ARG A 32 14.73 11.06 -23.65
C ARG A 32 15.96 11.93 -23.98
N ALA A 33 15.85 12.85 -24.92
CA ALA A 33 16.93 13.77 -25.27
C ALA A 33 17.25 14.71 -24.10
N ALA A 34 16.25 15.28 -23.42
CA ALA A 34 16.45 16.15 -22.27
C ALA A 34 17.10 15.43 -21.06
N LEU A 35 16.83 14.12 -20.89
CA LEU A 35 17.45 13.30 -19.85
C LEU A 35 18.87 12.84 -20.22
N THR A 36 19.20 12.81 -21.52
CA THR A 36 20.54 12.41 -21.98
C THR A 36 21.53 13.57 -22.10
N GLU A 37 21.06 14.81 -22.26
CA GLU A 37 21.94 15.98 -22.32
C GLU A 37 22.64 16.30 -20.99
N ASN A 38 22.17 15.75 -19.85
CA ASN A 38 22.81 15.87 -18.53
C ASN A 38 23.70 14.66 -18.16
N LYS A 39 23.88 13.71 -19.06
CA LYS A 39 24.84 12.61 -18.84
C LYS A 39 26.13 12.91 -19.57
N GLN A 40 27.10 13.46 -18.84
CA GLN A 40 28.49 13.29 -19.14
C GLN A 40 28.77 11.79 -19.28
N GLU A 41 29.57 11.42 -20.30
CA GLU A 41 29.89 10.05 -20.71
C GLU A 41 30.56 9.25 -19.60
N ASP A 42 29.77 8.70 -18.68
CA ASP A 42 30.21 7.59 -17.87
C ASP A 42 29.32 6.40 -18.21
N GLY A 43 29.93 5.29 -18.59
CA GLY A 43 29.24 4.08 -19.00
C GLY A 43 28.17 3.69 -18.00
N LEU A 44 27.17 2.95 -18.48
CA LEU A 44 25.99 2.49 -17.71
C LEU A 44 26.44 1.92 -16.35
N SER A 45 26.70 2.80 -15.40
CA SER A 45 26.94 2.44 -14.02
C SER A 45 25.58 2.18 -13.43
N LEU A 46 25.28 0.93 -13.14
CA LEU A 46 24.16 0.60 -12.26
C LEU A 46 24.40 1.35 -10.94
N PRO A 47 23.37 1.99 -10.35
CA PRO A 47 23.52 2.63 -9.07
C PRO A 47 24.20 1.65 -8.09
N ASP A 48 25.23 2.11 -7.40
CA ASP A 48 25.82 1.29 -6.35
C ASP A 48 24.77 1.11 -5.27
N ALA A 49 24.50 -0.13 -4.91
CA ALA A 49 23.54 -0.48 -3.86
C ALA A 49 23.88 0.15 -2.50
N GLN A 50 25.08 0.68 -2.33
CA GLN A 50 25.51 1.41 -1.13
C GLN A 50 25.24 2.90 -1.22
N GLU A 51 25.23 3.51 -2.42
CA GLU A 51 25.00 4.95 -2.60
C GLU A 51 23.51 5.28 -2.82
N ASP A 52 22.86 4.59 -3.74
CA ASP A 52 21.41 4.73 -3.98
C ASP A 52 20.86 3.43 -4.59
N PRO A 53 20.38 2.51 -3.78
CA PRO A 53 19.82 1.26 -4.26
C PRO A 53 18.58 1.52 -5.13
N CYS A 54 18.47 0.77 -6.23
CA CYS A 54 17.34 0.88 -7.17
C CYS A 54 15.98 0.50 -6.59
N CYS A 55 15.96 -0.10 -5.40
CA CYS A 55 14.78 -0.47 -4.65
C CYS A 55 14.99 -0.16 -3.17
N MET A 56 13.99 0.43 -2.53
CA MET A 56 14.03 0.86 -1.13
C MET A 56 15.19 1.83 -0.82
N GLY A 57 15.58 2.63 -1.84
CA GLY A 57 16.59 3.67 -1.75
C GLY A 57 16.00 5.05 -1.48
N THR A 58 16.66 6.08 -2.01
CA THR A 58 16.28 7.49 -1.83
C THR A 58 14.84 7.77 -2.22
N ALA A 59 14.35 7.15 -3.31
CA ALA A 59 12.96 7.29 -3.76
C ALA A 59 11.93 6.75 -2.75
N ALA A 60 12.29 5.75 -1.94
CA ALA A 60 11.43 5.22 -0.89
C ALA A 60 11.36 6.13 0.35
N ILE A 61 12.38 6.96 0.59
CA ILE A 61 12.43 7.85 1.76
C ILE A 61 11.26 8.85 1.75
N GLU A 62 10.83 9.31 0.58
CA GLU A 62 9.67 10.20 0.45
C GLU A 62 8.37 9.57 0.93
N SER A 63 8.28 8.23 0.92
CA SER A 63 7.10 7.48 1.35
C SER A 63 7.13 7.07 2.83
N ILE A 64 8.15 7.43 3.62
CA ILE A 64 8.33 6.92 5.00
C ILE A 64 7.15 7.26 5.91
N GLU A 65 6.61 8.46 5.86
CA GLU A 65 5.46 8.82 6.69
C GLU A 65 4.18 8.06 6.30
N VAL A 66 4.01 7.79 5.02
CA VAL A 66 2.91 6.92 4.50
C VAL A 66 3.09 5.50 5.02
N LEU A 67 4.29 4.93 4.92
CA LEU A 67 4.61 3.61 5.45
C LEU A 67 4.35 3.52 6.97
N ARG A 68 4.76 4.54 7.73
CA ARG A 68 4.50 4.63 9.19
C ARG A 68 3.01 4.71 9.51
N GLY A 69 2.25 5.41 8.67
CA GLY A 69 0.78 5.47 8.75
C GLY A 69 0.18 4.08 8.61
N PHE A 70 0.48 3.41 7.51
CA PHE A 70 0.00 2.06 7.23
C PHE A 70 0.38 1.05 8.32
N VAL A 71 1.63 1.05 8.83
CA VAL A 71 2.00 0.16 9.95
C VAL A 71 1.05 0.32 11.14
N ARG A 72 0.66 1.54 11.49
CA ARG A 72 -0.27 1.78 12.60
C ARG A 72 -1.67 1.28 12.29
N GLU A 73 -2.14 1.46 11.07
CA GLU A 73 -3.46 1.00 10.61
C GLU A 73 -3.53 -0.53 10.61
N GLU A 74 -2.52 -1.23 10.07
CA GLU A 74 -2.47 -2.69 10.05
C GLU A 74 -2.45 -3.29 11.46
N LEU A 75 -1.63 -2.74 12.35
CA LEU A 75 -1.59 -3.22 13.74
C LEU A 75 -2.91 -2.96 14.48
N ALA A 76 -3.62 -1.87 14.17
CA ALA A 76 -4.94 -1.59 14.71
C ALA A 76 -6.00 -2.54 14.16
N ALA A 77 -6.02 -2.77 12.84
CA ALA A 77 -6.91 -3.71 12.18
C ALA A 77 -6.72 -5.13 12.72
N ARG A 78 -5.47 -5.59 12.85
CA ARG A 78 -5.14 -6.87 13.49
C ARG A 78 -5.79 -7.01 14.86
N GLN A 79 -5.63 -6.02 15.73
CA GLN A 79 -6.20 -6.07 17.08
C GLN A 79 -7.72 -6.09 17.04
N THR A 80 -8.32 -5.28 16.19
CA THR A 80 -9.77 -5.21 15.97
C THR A 80 -10.33 -6.58 15.55
N TYR A 81 -9.71 -7.23 14.57
CA TYR A 81 -10.15 -8.56 14.12
C TYR A 81 -9.97 -9.66 15.16
N LEU A 82 -8.89 -9.63 15.95
CA LEU A 82 -8.72 -10.57 17.05
C LEU A 82 -9.81 -10.41 18.12
N ASP A 83 -10.17 -9.18 18.49
CA ASP A 83 -11.19 -8.90 19.48
C ASP A 83 -12.59 -9.25 18.94
N PHE A 84 -12.88 -8.89 17.70
CA PHE A 84 -14.16 -9.19 17.09
C PHE A 84 -14.38 -10.68 16.83
N ALA A 85 -13.32 -11.42 16.50
CA ALA A 85 -13.38 -12.88 16.35
C ALA A 85 -13.85 -13.60 17.63
N ARG A 86 -13.64 -13.02 18.82
CA ARG A 86 -14.11 -13.61 20.08
C ARG A 86 -15.63 -13.60 20.19
N CYS A 87 -16.26 -12.58 19.61
CA CYS A 87 -17.71 -12.36 19.67
C CYS A 87 -18.45 -12.85 18.43
N ALA A 88 -17.74 -13.25 17.37
CA ALA A 88 -18.35 -13.70 16.13
C ALA A 88 -19.22 -14.96 16.34
N PRO A 89 -20.43 -15.00 15.73
CA PRO A 89 -21.46 -16.00 16.09
C PRO A 89 -21.11 -17.41 15.64
N THR A 90 -20.34 -17.59 14.57
CA THR A 90 -20.02 -18.90 14.01
C THR A 90 -18.51 -19.20 14.04
N GLN A 91 -18.15 -20.47 14.09
CA GLN A 91 -16.76 -20.88 14.03
C GLN A 91 -16.10 -20.50 12.69
N THR A 92 -16.86 -20.54 11.60
CA THR A 92 -16.37 -20.10 10.28
C THR A 92 -16.01 -18.62 10.29
N ALA A 93 -16.89 -17.76 10.84
CA ALA A 93 -16.61 -16.33 10.97
C ALA A 93 -15.37 -16.07 11.83
N ARG A 94 -15.25 -16.75 12.97
CA ARG A 94 -14.09 -16.65 13.86
C ARG A 94 -12.79 -17.01 13.15
N ARG A 95 -12.81 -18.08 12.32
CA ARG A 95 -11.64 -18.51 11.56
C ARG A 95 -11.26 -17.49 10.49
N ILE A 96 -12.23 -16.94 9.76
CA ILE A 96 -11.98 -15.92 8.72
C ILE A 96 -11.38 -14.68 9.36
N LEU A 97 -11.99 -14.12 10.40
CA LEU A 97 -11.49 -12.92 11.08
C LEU A 97 -10.09 -13.10 11.68
N ARG A 98 -9.78 -14.28 12.23
CA ARG A 98 -8.43 -14.58 12.70
C ARG A 98 -7.43 -14.71 11.53
N GLY A 99 -7.87 -15.23 10.40
CA GLY A 99 -7.05 -15.29 9.18
C GLY A 99 -6.69 -13.88 8.70
N MET A 100 -7.67 -12.98 8.64
CA MET A 100 -7.43 -11.57 8.32
C MET A 100 -6.44 -10.95 9.32
N ALA A 101 -6.62 -11.15 10.62
CA ALA A 101 -5.68 -10.62 11.62
C ALA A 101 -4.22 -11.12 11.42
N VAL A 102 -4.01 -12.30 10.88
CA VAL A 102 -2.68 -12.82 10.52
C VAL A 102 -2.15 -12.12 9.27
N ASP A 103 -3.02 -11.85 8.30
CA ASP A 103 -2.64 -11.10 7.10
C ASP A 103 -2.23 -9.66 7.46
N GLU A 104 -2.98 -8.93 8.34
CA GLU A 104 -2.62 -7.58 8.81
C GLU A 104 -1.28 -7.55 9.58
N GLU A 105 -1.01 -8.59 10.38
CA GLU A 105 0.30 -8.72 11.04
C GLU A 105 1.43 -8.86 10.02
N ARG A 106 1.21 -9.61 8.95
CA ARG A 106 2.17 -9.77 7.86
C ARG A 106 2.37 -8.47 7.09
N HIS A 107 1.30 -7.74 6.76
CA HIS A 107 1.38 -6.42 6.13
C HIS A 107 2.20 -5.45 6.98
N ALA A 108 1.88 -5.33 8.28
CA ALA A 108 2.64 -4.50 9.20
C ALA A 108 4.14 -4.84 9.21
N HIS A 109 4.49 -6.13 9.23
CA HIS A 109 5.88 -6.57 9.22
C HIS A 109 6.60 -6.26 7.90
N GLN A 110 5.92 -6.40 6.76
CA GLN A 110 6.48 -6.03 5.45
C GLN A 110 6.74 -4.52 5.35
N LEU A 111 5.80 -3.70 5.83
CA LEU A 111 5.95 -2.24 5.89
C LEU A 111 7.10 -1.81 6.82
N MET A 112 7.22 -2.45 7.99
CA MET A 112 8.35 -2.21 8.90
C MET A 112 9.70 -2.60 8.26
N ALA A 113 9.73 -3.69 7.51
CA ALA A 113 10.93 -4.10 6.78
C ALA A 113 11.29 -3.10 5.70
N ALA A 114 10.31 -2.58 4.94
CA ALA A 114 10.52 -1.52 3.96
C ALA A 114 11.10 -0.24 4.59
N ILE A 115 10.56 0.19 5.75
CA ILE A 115 11.10 1.32 6.49
C ILE A 115 12.57 1.07 6.87
N TYR A 116 12.88 -0.13 7.37
CA TYR A 116 14.26 -0.46 7.75
C TYR A 116 15.20 -0.49 6.55
N LEU A 117 14.76 -1.04 5.41
CA LEU A 117 15.56 -1.07 4.18
C LEU A 117 15.87 0.34 3.66
N ALA A 118 14.89 1.25 3.72
CA ALA A 118 15.05 2.61 3.23
C ALA A 118 15.84 3.52 4.19
N THR A 119 15.75 3.29 5.51
CA THR A 119 16.31 4.23 6.50
C THR A 119 17.42 3.67 7.38
N GLY A 120 17.54 2.33 7.47
CA GLY A 120 18.38 1.67 8.47
C GLY A 120 17.81 1.72 9.90
N GLU A 121 16.64 2.31 10.12
CA GLU A 121 16.03 2.49 11.44
C GLU A 121 14.86 1.53 11.66
N THR A 122 14.79 0.96 12.88
CA THR A 122 13.65 0.12 13.24
C THR A 122 12.45 0.98 13.65
N TYR A 123 11.27 0.64 13.11
CA TYR A 123 10.01 1.28 13.49
C TYR A 123 9.07 0.26 14.12
N ARG A 124 8.77 0.42 15.41
CA ARG A 124 7.87 -0.47 16.16
C ARG A 124 6.91 0.36 17.03
N PRO A 125 5.82 0.88 16.43
CA PRO A 125 4.89 1.72 17.17
C PRO A 125 4.09 0.88 18.18
N ARG A 126 3.69 1.55 19.27
CA ARG A 126 2.65 1.03 20.17
C ARG A 126 1.31 1.54 19.63
N VAL A 127 0.40 0.62 19.33
CA VAL A 127 -0.96 0.96 18.89
C VAL A 127 -1.91 0.60 20.02
N CYS A 128 -2.70 1.58 20.45
CA CYS A 128 -3.79 1.38 21.39
C CYS A 128 -5.10 1.48 20.59
N VAL A 129 -5.83 0.39 20.51
CA VAL A 129 -7.15 0.36 19.86
C VAL A 129 -8.21 0.50 20.92
N GLU A 130 -9.02 1.56 20.82
CA GLU A 130 -10.21 1.68 21.62
C GLU A 130 -11.25 0.68 21.16
N ARG A 131 -11.93 0.03 22.13
CA ARG A 131 -13.00 -0.91 21.79
C ARG A 131 -14.17 -0.14 21.22
N THR A 132 -14.37 -0.27 19.93
CA THR A 132 -15.56 0.26 19.27
C THR A 132 -16.79 -0.59 19.65
N HIS A 133 -17.85 0.06 20.10
CA HIS A 133 -19.14 -0.58 20.29
C HIS A 133 -19.90 -0.59 18.95
N TYR A 134 -20.37 -1.75 18.55
CA TYR A 134 -21.18 -1.91 17.35
C TYR A 134 -22.61 -2.27 17.73
N ASP A 135 -23.59 -1.64 17.11
CA ASP A 135 -25.01 -1.89 17.34
C ASP A 135 -25.44 -3.32 17.03
N SER A 136 -24.74 -3.96 16.10
CA SER A 136 -24.98 -5.35 15.73
C SER A 136 -23.77 -5.96 15.03
N TYR A 137 -23.77 -7.29 14.91
CA TYR A 137 -22.76 -8.01 14.12
C TYR A 137 -22.73 -7.56 12.66
N CYS A 138 -23.91 -7.32 12.06
CA CYS A 138 -23.99 -6.82 10.68
C CYS A 138 -23.49 -5.38 10.55
N ALA A 139 -23.72 -4.53 11.54
CA ALA A 139 -23.20 -3.17 11.56
C ALA A 139 -21.66 -3.17 11.59
N ALA A 140 -21.07 -4.02 12.42
CA ALA A 140 -19.61 -4.19 12.47
C ALA A 140 -19.04 -4.68 11.14
N LEU A 141 -19.61 -5.74 10.55
CA LEU A 141 -19.17 -6.26 9.25
C LEU A 141 -19.26 -5.22 8.14
N ARG A 142 -20.30 -4.38 8.15
CA ARG A 142 -20.45 -3.28 7.20
C ARG A 142 -19.35 -2.25 7.36
N GLN A 143 -19.02 -1.88 8.59
CA GLN A 143 -17.94 -0.94 8.86
C GLN A 143 -16.61 -1.50 8.40
N PHE A 144 -16.26 -2.72 8.79
CA PHE A 144 -15.01 -3.38 8.37
C PHE A 144 -14.90 -3.49 6.85
N TYR A 145 -15.99 -3.83 6.16
CA TYR A 145 -16.00 -3.83 4.70
C TYR A 145 -15.56 -2.49 4.10
N HIS A 146 -16.05 -1.39 4.67
CA HIS A 146 -15.65 -0.07 4.18
C HIS A 146 -14.20 0.27 4.54
N GLU A 147 -13.74 -0.12 5.71
CA GLU A 147 -12.35 0.08 6.15
C GLU A 147 -11.39 -0.67 5.22
N GLU A 148 -11.65 -1.95 4.91
CA GLU A 148 -10.86 -2.73 3.97
C GLU A 148 -10.89 -2.15 2.55
N ALA A 149 -12.05 -1.77 2.06
CA ALA A 149 -12.18 -1.17 0.74
C ALA A 149 -11.42 0.16 0.64
N CYS A 150 -11.43 0.97 1.71
CA CYS A 150 -10.64 2.20 1.80
C CYS A 150 -9.16 1.90 1.91
N GLY A 151 -8.75 0.90 2.70
CA GLY A 151 -7.37 0.43 2.81
C GLY A 151 -6.81 0.03 1.45
N GLY A 152 -7.56 -0.81 0.71
CA GLY A 152 -7.19 -1.20 -0.65
C GLY A 152 -7.03 -0.02 -1.59
N TYR A 153 -7.92 0.98 -1.51
CA TYR A 153 -7.78 2.21 -2.30
C TYR A 153 -6.57 3.04 -1.87
N ASN A 154 -6.31 3.16 -0.56
CA ASN A 154 -5.17 3.92 -0.04
C ASN A 154 -3.84 3.30 -0.50
N TYR A 155 -3.71 1.97 -0.45
CA TYR A 155 -2.54 1.27 -1.00
C TYR A 155 -2.39 1.47 -2.50
N PHE A 156 -3.50 1.36 -3.25
CA PHE A 156 -3.48 1.65 -4.68
C PHE A 156 -2.93 3.05 -4.97
N ARG A 157 -3.43 4.08 -4.26
CA ARG A 157 -2.98 5.45 -4.40
C ARG A 157 -1.52 5.63 -4.02
N ALA A 158 -1.08 5.05 -2.90
CA ALA A 158 0.32 5.08 -2.49
C ALA A 158 1.25 4.43 -3.52
N GLY A 159 0.81 3.34 -4.16
CA GLY A 159 1.52 2.71 -5.26
C GLY A 159 1.63 3.60 -6.49
N GLU A 160 0.59 4.38 -6.79
CA GLU A 160 0.62 5.33 -7.89
C GLU A 160 1.54 6.55 -7.63
N GLU A 161 1.66 6.95 -6.36
CA GLU A 161 2.40 8.15 -5.96
C GLU A 161 3.88 7.89 -5.69
N THR A 162 4.26 6.66 -5.29
CA THR A 162 5.66 6.35 -5.01
C THR A 162 6.51 6.32 -6.27
N LEU A 163 7.75 6.80 -6.16
CA LEU A 163 8.76 6.72 -7.20
C LEU A 163 9.61 5.44 -7.11
N ASP A 164 9.52 4.73 -5.98
CA ASP A 164 10.24 3.47 -5.77
C ASP A 164 9.46 2.29 -6.36
N TYR A 165 10.07 1.58 -7.30
CA TYR A 165 9.43 0.46 -8.00
C TYR A 165 9.05 -0.69 -7.05
N CYS A 166 9.88 -0.99 -6.07
CA CYS A 166 9.61 -2.09 -5.15
C CYS A 166 8.47 -1.74 -4.16
N LEU A 167 8.37 -0.48 -3.75
CA LEU A 167 7.22 0.00 -2.98
C LEU A 167 5.93 -0.03 -3.82
N GLU A 168 5.98 0.38 -5.09
CA GLU A 168 4.83 0.28 -6.00
C GLU A 168 4.30 -1.16 -6.07
N GLN A 169 5.19 -2.13 -6.24
CA GLN A 169 4.81 -3.54 -6.30
C GLN A 169 4.24 -4.04 -4.95
N MET A 170 4.85 -3.65 -3.85
CA MET A 170 4.39 -4.01 -2.51
C MET A 170 3.00 -3.43 -2.23
N PHE A 171 2.78 -2.15 -2.48
CA PHE A 171 1.49 -1.49 -2.29
C PHE A 171 0.41 -2.07 -3.21
N THR A 172 0.75 -2.41 -4.46
CA THR A 172 -0.17 -3.07 -5.39
C THR A 172 -0.61 -4.43 -4.86
N ALA A 173 0.31 -5.22 -4.33
CA ALA A 173 -0.02 -6.52 -3.75
C ALA A 173 -0.91 -6.39 -2.50
N MET A 174 -0.59 -5.45 -1.60
CA MET A 174 -1.39 -5.17 -0.41
C MET A 174 -2.79 -4.68 -0.79
N SER A 175 -2.91 -3.75 -1.74
CA SER A 175 -4.21 -3.30 -2.25
C SER A 175 -5.12 -4.46 -2.68
N GLN A 176 -4.57 -5.45 -3.39
CA GLN A 176 -5.34 -6.62 -3.82
C GLN A 176 -5.78 -7.50 -2.63
N GLU A 177 -4.95 -7.60 -1.61
CA GLU A 177 -5.27 -8.36 -0.41
C GLU A 177 -6.38 -7.69 0.41
N GLU A 178 -6.35 -6.36 0.59
CA GLU A 178 -7.40 -5.59 1.25
C GLU A 178 -8.76 -5.74 0.55
N TYR A 179 -8.79 -5.66 -0.79
CA TYR A 179 -10.03 -5.92 -1.54
C TYR A 179 -10.50 -7.37 -1.38
N ARG A 180 -9.61 -8.34 -1.21
CA ARG A 180 -9.98 -9.73 -0.87
C ARG A 180 -10.59 -9.82 0.53
N HIS A 181 -10.05 -9.10 1.52
CA HIS A 181 -10.62 -9.00 2.86
C HIS A 181 -12.03 -8.39 2.82
N ALA A 182 -12.22 -7.30 2.09
CA ALA A 182 -13.54 -6.72 1.86
C ALA A 182 -14.55 -7.75 1.28
N GLN A 183 -14.14 -8.56 0.31
CA GLN A 183 -14.98 -9.62 -0.26
C GLN A 183 -15.32 -10.72 0.76
N MET A 184 -14.38 -11.08 1.64
CA MET A 184 -14.63 -12.04 2.72
C MET A 184 -15.65 -11.49 3.71
N LEU A 185 -15.55 -10.22 4.09
CA LEU A 185 -16.51 -9.53 4.97
C LEU A 185 -17.91 -9.44 4.35
N MET A 186 -17.98 -9.10 3.04
CA MET A 186 -19.26 -9.11 2.31
C MET A 186 -19.89 -10.51 2.30
N THR A 187 -19.07 -11.56 2.20
CA THR A 187 -19.56 -12.94 2.27
C THR A 187 -20.12 -13.26 3.65
N LEU A 188 -19.45 -12.84 4.74
CA LEU A 188 -19.94 -13.01 6.11
C LEU A 188 -21.23 -12.23 6.32
N LEU A 189 -21.30 -10.99 5.84
CA LEU A 189 -22.49 -10.14 5.92
C LEU A 189 -23.68 -10.76 5.17
N SER A 190 -23.47 -11.24 3.95
CA SER A 190 -24.50 -11.91 3.16
C SER A 190 -25.07 -13.15 3.86
N ARG A 191 -24.25 -13.89 4.59
CA ARG A 191 -24.70 -15.05 5.39
C ARG A 191 -25.48 -14.60 6.64
N ALA A 192 -24.99 -13.56 7.33
CA ALA A 192 -25.63 -13.04 8.54
C ALA A 192 -27.02 -12.45 8.25
N LEU A 193 -27.22 -11.83 7.09
CA LEU A 193 -28.53 -11.28 6.68
C LEU A 193 -29.56 -12.34 6.25
N ARG A 194 -29.14 -13.60 6.11
CA ARG A 194 -30.05 -14.73 5.80
C ARG A 194 -30.45 -15.55 7.01
N ALA A 195 -29.79 -15.34 8.14
CA ALA A 195 -30.01 -16.06 9.39
C ALA A 195 -31.06 -15.38 10.25
#